data_b95d4f96f63ec66b101f10e8df20356f
#
_entry.id   b95d4f96f63ec66b101f10e8df20356f
#
_cell.length_a   1.000
_cell.length_b   1.000
_cell.length_c   1.000
_cell.angle_alpha   90.00
_cell.angle_beta   90.00
_cell.angle_gamma   90.00
#
_symmetry.space_group_name_H-M   'P 1'
#
loop_
_entity.id
_entity.type
_entity.pdbx_description
1 polymer ?
#
loop_
_entity_poly.entity_id
_entity_poly.type
_entity_poly.pdbx_seq_one_letter_code
_entity_poly.pdbx_strand_id
1 'polypeptide(L)'
;MTSITKIFTFAAAHHLPDYEGKCKAVHGHTFRLFVTVGLRPNRQGFSEGMITDFAEVKNIVENHVLCSLDHSDLNNTIKNPTAENIIEWIKDVLESVFSVKNVYLKKLQLWENDTSYAEWIKDDNPSD
;
A
#
# COMPACT_ATOMS: atom_id res chain seq x y z
N MET A 1 3.04 4.62 -20.57
CA MET A 1 1.79 3.89 -20.23
C MET A 1 1.06 4.60 -19.12
N THR A 2 -0.27 4.61 -19.20
CA THR A 2 -1.10 5.29 -18.19
C THR A 2 -1.34 4.37 -17.00
N SER A 3 -1.30 4.94 -15.82
CA SER A 3 -1.68 4.28 -14.58
C SER A 3 -2.55 5.23 -13.76
N ILE A 4 -3.24 4.70 -12.77
CA ILE A 4 -4.00 5.52 -11.83
C ILE A 4 -3.49 5.30 -10.41
N THR A 5 -3.61 6.33 -9.60
CA THR A 5 -3.17 6.29 -8.20
C THR A 5 -4.30 6.78 -7.31
N LYS A 6 -4.58 6.05 -6.25
CA LYS A 6 -5.50 6.45 -5.20
C LYS A 6 -4.70 6.68 -3.92
N ILE A 7 -5.02 7.76 -3.20
CA ILE A 7 -4.29 8.18 -2.01
C ILE A 7 -5.16 7.92 -0.79
N PHE A 8 -4.55 7.34 0.25
CA PHE A 8 -5.20 7.01 1.51
C PHE A 8 -4.41 7.59 2.66
N THR A 9 -5.10 7.87 3.77
CA THR A 9 -4.46 8.21 5.03
C THR A 9 -4.93 7.23 6.09
N PHE A 10 -4.03 6.85 7.00
CA PHE A 10 -4.39 6.07 8.17
C PHE A 10 -3.50 6.47 9.35
N ALA A 11 -4.07 6.38 10.54
CA ALA A 11 -3.35 6.68 11.78
C ALA A 11 -3.01 5.36 12.48
N ALA A 12 -1.75 5.21 12.87
CA ALA A 12 -1.32 4.00 13.54
C ALA A 12 -0.12 4.30 14.45
N ALA A 13 0.04 3.46 15.47
CA ALA A 13 1.18 3.52 16.36
C ALA A 13 2.15 2.37 16.04
N HIS A 14 3.42 2.59 16.32
CA HIS A 14 4.43 1.55 16.21
C HIS A 14 5.61 1.85 17.13
N HIS A 15 6.45 0.84 17.31
CA HIS A 15 7.77 1.01 17.92
C HIS A 15 8.74 0.08 17.20
N LEU A 16 10.01 0.44 17.22
CA LEU A 16 11.07 -0.33 16.57
C LEU A 16 11.94 -0.96 17.65
N PRO A 17 11.65 -2.19 18.07
CA PRO A 17 12.30 -2.80 19.23
C PRO A 17 13.82 -3.00 19.08
N ASP A 18 14.28 -3.14 17.83
CA ASP A 18 15.69 -3.36 17.54
C ASP A 18 16.43 -2.05 17.22
N TYR A 19 15.76 -0.92 17.39
CA TYR A 19 16.31 0.40 17.07
C TYR A 19 16.71 1.13 18.37
N GLU A 20 17.87 1.77 18.34
CA GLU A 20 18.30 2.65 19.43
C GLU A 20 17.96 4.08 19.07
N GLY A 21 17.20 4.77 19.92
CA GLY A 21 16.76 6.13 19.69
C GLY A 21 15.28 6.32 19.98
N LYS A 22 14.71 7.42 19.50
CA LYS A 22 13.32 7.79 19.78
C LYS A 22 12.31 6.76 19.25
N CYS A 23 12.62 6.11 18.14
CA CYS A 23 11.71 5.16 17.51
C CYS A 23 11.56 3.84 18.28
N LYS A 24 12.40 3.62 19.32
CA LYS A 24 12.24 2.47 20.20
C LYS A 24 10.99 2.56 21.06
N ALA A 25 10.59 3.78 21.42
CA ALA A 25 9.36 4.00 22.19
C ALA A 25 8.13 3.99 21.27
N VAL A 26 7.00 3.57 21.81
CA VAL A 26 5.73 3.61 21.06
C VAL A 26 5.39 5.05 20.72
N HIS A 27 5.08 5.29 19.46
CA HIS A 27 4.68 6.61 18.96
C HIS A 27 3.73 6.43 17.78
N GLY A 28 3.03 7.48 17.42
CA GLY A 28 2.04 7.45 16.35
C GLY A 28 2.41 8.33 15.17
N HIS A 29 1.90 7.94 14.02
CA HIS A 29 2.00 8.72 12.78
C HIS A 29 0.65 8.72 12.07
N THR A 30 0.44 9.76 11.25
CA THR A 30 -0.56 9.73 10.20
C THR A 30 0.16 9.35 8.92
N PHE A 31 -0.02 8.11 8.50
CA PHE A 31 0.59 7.61 7.27
C PHE A 31 -0.21 8.02 6.06
N ARG A 32 0.47 8.27 4.94
CA ARG A 32 -0.17 8.45 3.64
C ARG A 32 0.28 7.33 2.73
N LEU A 33 -0.69 6.65 2.14
CA LEU A 33 -0.44 5.51 1.27
C LEU A 33 -0.92 5.83 -0.14
N PHE A 34 -0.01 5.73 -1.11
CA PHE A 34 -0.30 5.92 -2.54
C PHE A 34 -0.31 4.54 -3.18
N VAL A 35 -1.45 4.17 -3.74
CA VAL A 35 -1.63 2.88 -4.42
C VAL A 35 -1.80 3.13 -5.91
N THR A 36 -0.85 2.67 -6.71
CA THR A 36 -0.85 2.84 -8.16
C THR A 36 -1.08 1.50 -8.84
N VAL A 37 -2.07 1.47 -9.72
CA VAL A 37 -2.42 0.29 -10.51
C VAL A 37 -2.36 0.59 -12.00
N GLY A 38 -2.03 -0.43 -12.78
CA GLY A 38 -2.00 -0.37 -14.23
C GLY A 38 -2.84 -1.49 -14.82
N LEU A 39 -3.19 -1.37 -16.10
CA LEU A 39 -3.93 -2.41 -16.80
C LEU A 39 -2.96 -3.50 -17.24
N ARG A 40 -3.31 -4.77 -17.00
CA ARG A 40 -2.50 -5.89 -17.48
C ARG A 40 -2.50 -5.90 -19.00
N PRO A 41 -1.39 -6.36 -19.61
CA PRO A 41 -1.33 -6.49 -21.07
C PRO A 41 -2.50 -7.33 -21.60
N ASN A 42 -3.06 -6.92 -22.73
CA ASN A 42 -4.15 -7.62 -23.43
C ASN A 42 -5.43 -7.80 -22.60
N ARG A 43 -5.65 -6.94 -21.63
CA ARG A 43 -6.88 -6.93 -20.82
C ARG A 43 -7.65 -5.65 -21.08
N GLN A 44 -8.96 -5.74 -20.87
CA GLN A 44 -9.85 -4.59 -20.97
C GLN A 44 -9.99 -3.93 -19.60
N GLY A 45 -10.08 -2.59 -19.60
CA GLY A 45 -10.38 -1.85 -18.40
C GLY A 45 -11.83 -2.02 -17.96
N PHE A 46 -12.19 -1.29 -16.91
CA PHE A 46 -13.54 -1.32 -16.33
C PHE A 46 -14.60 -0.85 -17.33
N SER A 47 -14.27 0.20 -18.06
CA SER A 47 -15.09 0.71 -19.17
C SER A 47 -14.18 1.44 -20.13
N GLU A 48 -14.76 1.90 -21.27
CA GLU A 48 -13.98 2.66 -22.24
C GLU A 48 -13.33 3.88 -21.57
N GLY A 49 -12.02 3.97 -21.71
CA GLY A 49 -11.24 5.06 -21.14
C GLY A 49 -10.88 4.90 -19.66
N MET A 50 -11.30 3.80 -19.00
CA MET A 50 -11.04 3.58 -17.59
C MET A 50 -10.21 2.30 -17.38
N ILE A 51 -9.07 2.42 -16.72
CA ILE A 51 -8.27 1.26 -16.29
C ILE A 51 -9.10 0.44 -15.29
N THR A 52 -9.59 1.10 -14.26
CA THR A 52 -10.56 0.58 -13.30
C THR A 52 -11.23 1.78 -12.64
N ASP A 53 -12.29 1.54 -11.89
CA ASP A 53 -12.94 2.60 -11.12
C ASP A 53 -12.10 2.91 -9.87
N PHE A 54 -11.91 4.19 -9.57
CA PHE A 54 -11.26 4.59 -8.32
C PHE A 54 -11.99 4.02 -7.10
N ALA A 55 -13.31 3.87 -7.17
CA ALA A 55 -14.09 3.27 -6.08
C ALA A 55 -13.73 1.80 -5.84
N GLU A 56 -13.37 1.06 -6.88
CA GLU A 56 -12.90 -0.32 -6.75
C GLU A 56 -11.58 -0.39 -6.00
N VAL A 57 -10.64 0.48 -6.36
CA VAL A 57 -9.35 0.56 -5.64
C VAL A 57 -9.57 0.92 -4.18
N LYS A 58 -10.44 1.89 -3.92
CA LYS A 58 -10.80 2.30 -2.57
C LYS A 58 -11.33 1.13 -1.75
N ASN A 59 -12.30 0.39 -2.29
CA ASN A 59 -12.92 -0.73 -1.59
C ASN A 59 -11.90 -1.83 -1.28
N ILE A 60 -11.03 -2.13 -2.21
CA ILE A 60 -9.98 -3.14 -2.02
C ILE A 60 -9.03 -2.73 -0.90
N VAL A 61 -8.53 -1.51 -0.94
CA VAL A 61 -7.56 -1.05 0.04
C VAL A 61 -8.19 -0.93 1.43
N GLU A 62 -9.41 -0.39 1.52
CA GLU A 62 -10.10 -0.28 2.80
C GLU A 62 -10.39 -1.64 3.41
N ASN A 63 -10.85 -2.59 2.63
CA ASN A 63 -11.27 -3.90 3.13
C ASN A 63 -10.12 -4.85 3.40
N HIS A 64 -8.97 -4.66 2.78
CA HIS A 64 -7.84 -5.60 2.89
C HIS A 64 -6.61 -5.04 3.62
N VAL A 65 -6.46 -3.73 3.67
CA VAL A 65 -5.29 -3.08 4.26
C VAL A 65 -5.70 -2.20 5.44
N LEU A 66 -6.55 -1.20 5.19
CA LEU A 66 -6.87 -0.20 6.22
C LEU A 66 -7.65 -0.80 7.38
N CYS A 67 -8.47 -1.83 7.13
CA CYS A 67 -9.20 -2.52 8.19
C CYS A 67 -8.26 -3.13 9.26
N SER A 68 -7.02 -3.46 8.87
CA SER A 68 -6.04 -4.02 9.80
C SER A 68 -5.09 -2.98 10.38
N LEU A 69 -4.81 -1.91 9.63
CA LEU A 69 -3.76 -0.97 10.00
C LEU A 69 -4.27 0.33 10.61
N ASP A 70 -5.43 0.83 10.17
CA ASP A 70 -5.93 2.11 10.64
C ASP A 70 -6.37 2.02 12.10
N HIS A 71 -5.93 2.99 12.92
CA HIS A 71 -6.19 3.05 14.35
C HIS A 71 -5.67 1.81 15.11
N SER A 72 -4.56 1.24 14.66
CA SER A 72 -3.98 0.04 15.27
C SER A 72 -2.58 0.29 15.83
N ASP A 73 -2.12 -0.67 16.62
CA ASP A 73 -0.71 -0.83 16.93
C ASP A 73 -0.12 -1.78 15.89
N LEU A 74 0.73 -1.26 15.02
CA LEU A 74 1.29 -2.01 13.90
C LEU A 74 2.12 -3.21 14.34
N ASN A 75 2.70 -3.16 15.55
CA ASN A 75 3.47 -4.27 16.09
C ASN A 75 2.62 -5.52 16.34
N ASN A 76 1.31 -5.39 16.41
CA ASN A 76 0.40 -6.53 16.53
C ASN A 76 0.23 -7.28 15.20
N THR A 77 0.52 -6.65 14.09
CA THR A 77 0.32 -7.22 12.75
C THR A 77 1.63 -7.47 12.03
N ILE A 78 2.62 -6.60 12.22
CA ILE A 78 3.86 -6.60 11.47
C ILE A 78 5.04 -6.67 12.45
N LYS A 79 5.88 -7.67 12.29
CA LYS A 79 7.11 -7.78 13.08
C LYS A 79 8.05 -6.67 12.64
N ASN A 80 8.57 -5.91 13.61
CA ASN A 80 9.47 -4.78 13.40
C ASN A 80 8.95 -3.81 12.31
N PRO A 81 7.87 -3.06 12.59
CA PRO A 81 7.15 -2.30 11.57
C PRO A 81 7.85 -1.00 11.19
N THR A 82 8.98 -1.10 10.53
CA THR A 82 9.60 -0.01 9.80
C THR A 82 8.74 0.36 8.60
N ALA A 83 8.93 1.55 8.02
CA ALA A 83 8.22 1.93 6.81
C ALA A 83 8.43 0.87 5.70
N GLU A 84 9.65 0.33 5.59
CA GLU A 84 9.98 -0.69 4.61
C GLU A 84 9.21 -2.00 4.85
N ASN A 85 9.13 -2.46 6.09
CA ASN A 85 8.41 -3.69 6.42
C ASN A 85 6.90 -3.51 6.31
N ILE A 86 6.39 -2.33 6.63
CA ILE A 86 4.97 -2.02 6.47
C ILE A 86 4.59 -2.06 4.99
N ILE A 87 5.38 -1.41 4.13
CA ILE A 87 5.05 -1.37 2.69
C ILE A 87 5.14 -2.77 2.06
N GLU A 88 6.07 -3.61 2.51
CA GLU A 88 6.16 -5.00 2.05
C GLU A 88 4.93 -5.82 2.45
N TRP A 89 4.42 -5.62 3.66
CA TRP A 89 3.20 -6.27 4.11
C TRP A 89 2.00 -5.82 3.26
N ILE A 90 1.88 -4.52 3.01
CA ILE A 90 0.81 -3.97 2.17
C ILE A 90 0.90 -4.54 0.75
N LYS A 91 2.11 -4.60 0.19
CA LYS A 91 2.37 -5.14 -1.13
C LYS A 91 1.91 -6.60 -1.23
N ASP A 92 2.26 -7.43 -0.27
CA ASP A 92 1.87 -8.83 -0.28
C ASP A 92 0.36 -9.01 -0.27
N VAL A 93 -0.34 -8.23 0.55
CA VAL A 93 -1.81 -8.27 0.63
C VAL A 93 -2.43 -7.83 -0.71
N LEU A 94 -2.00 -6.69 -1.24
CA LEU A 94 -2.62 -6.13 -2.44
C LEU A 94 -2.26 -6.92 -3.71
N GLU A 95 -1.04 -7.42 -3.84
CA GLU A 95 -0.70 -8.29 -4.97
C GLU A 95 -1.58 -9.52 -5.01
N SER A 96 -1.86 -10.11 -3.85
CA SER A 96 -2.75 -11.26 -3.77
C SER A 96 -4.15 -10.93 -4.26
N VAL A 97 -4.72 -9.81 -3.80
CA VAL A 97 -6.07 -9.39 -4.22
C VAL A 97 -6.12 -9.07 -5.70
N PHE A 98 -5.13 -8.33 -6.22
CA PHE A 98 -5.11 -7.95 -7.62
C PHE A 98 -4.75 -9.09 -8.57
N SER A 99 -4.25 -10.22 -8.06
CA SER A 99 -3.79 -11.34 -8.90
C SER A 99 -4.87 -11.90 -9.81
N VAL A 100 -6.15 -11.78 -9.42
CA VAL A 100 -7.30 -12.27 -10.19
C VAL A 100 -8.04 -11.15 -10.92
N LYS A 101 -7.49 -9.96 -10.97
CA LYS A 101 -8.10 -8.80 -11.59
C LYS A 101 -7.43 -8.48 -12.93
N ASN A 102 -8.08 -7.63 -13.73
CA ASN A 102 -7.51 -7.14 -14.99
C ASN A 102 -6.44 -6.07 -14.79
N VAL A 103 -6.33 -5.56 -13.59
CA VAL A 103 -5.31 -4.58 -13.22
C VAL A 103 -4.27 -5.26 -12.32
N TYR A 104 -3.08 -4.67 -12.28
CA TYR A 104 -2.01 -5.14 -11.40
C TYR A 104 -1.50 -4.00 -10.52
N LEU A 105 -0.98 -4.36 -9.36
CA LEU A 105 -0.32 -3.40 -8.47
C LEU A 105 1.00 -3.01 -9.09
N LYS A 106 1.14 -1.73 -9.40
CA LYS A 106 2.32 -1.21 -10.11
C LYS A 106 3.31 -0.56 -9.16
N LYS A 107 2.82 0.22 -8.19
CA LYS A 107 3.67 0.99 -7.29
C LYS A 107 2.94 1.28 -6.00
N LEU A 108 3.69 1.35 -4.91
CA LEU A 108 3.23 1.83 -3.61
C LEU A 108 4.21 2.87 -3.09
N GLN A 109 3.68 3.89 -2.44
CA GLN A 109 4.46 4.79 -1.58
C GLN A 109 3.80 4.84 -0.23
N LEU A 110 4.60 4.71 0.82
CA LEU A 110 4.13 4.86 2.19
C LEU A 110 4.89 6.00 2.84
N TRP A 111 4.19 7.09 3.07
CA TRP A 111 4.73 8.29 3.71
C TRP A 111 4.48 8.20 5.21
N GLU A 112 5.55 8.15 5.99
CA GLU A 112 5.47 8.12 7.45
C GLU A 112 5.23 9.53 8.01
N ASN A 113 5.77 10.54 7.33
CA ASN A 113 5.58 11.96 7.61
C ASN A 113 5.71 12.74 6.30
N ASP A 114 5.71 14.07 6.36
CA ASP A 114 5.73 14.91 5.16
C ASP A 114 7.07 14.92 4.41
N THR A 115 8.11 14.31 4.98
CA THR A 115 9.46 14.40 4.41
C THR A 115 10.11 13.05 4.14
N SER A 116 9.43 11.93 4.48
CA SER A 116 10.07 10.61 4.39
C SER A 116 9.06 9.56 3.94
N TYR A 117 9.43 8.78 2.93
CA TYR A 117 8.58 7.68 2.48
C TYR A 117 9.40 6.49 1.99
N ALA A 118 8.80 5.33 2.08
CA ALA A 118 9.29 4.13 1.44
C ALA A 118 8.52 3.91 0.13
N GLU A 119 9.15 3.30 -0.85
CA GLU A 119 8.53 3.05 -2.14
C GLU A 119 8.79 1.62 -2.58
N TRP A 120 7.76 1.00 -3.15
CA TRP A 120 7.87 -0.29 -3.81
C TRP A 120 7.37 -0.13 -5.25
N ILE A 121 8.14 -0.62 -6.20
CA ILE A 121 7.81 -0.58 -7.62
C ILE A 121 7.92 -2.00 -8.16
N LYS A 122 6.88 -2.45 -8.88
CA LYS A 122 6.90 -3.75 -9.53
C LYS A 122 7.96 -3.75 -10.65
N ASP A 123 8.60 -4.90 -10.84
CA ASP A 123 9.53 -5.10 -11.94
C ASP A 123 8.88 -4.83 -13.29
N ASP A 124 9.69 -4.48 -14.29
CA ASP A 124 9.24 -4.02 -15.61
C ASP A 124 8.41 -5.02 -16.39
N ASN A 125 8.30 -6.26 -15.95
CA ASN A 125 7.59 -7.31 -16.66
C ASN A 125 6.43 -7.85 -15.81
N PRO A 126 5.30 -7.11 -15.73
CA PRO A 126 4.14 -7.58 -14.97
C PRO A 126 3.59 -8.85 -15.63
N SER A 127 3.67 -9.96 -14.94
CA SER A 127 3.08 -11.21 -15.42
C SER A 127 1.56 -11.12 -15.43
N ASP A 128 0.96 -11.82 -16.34
CA ASP A 128 -0.49 -11.92 -16.47
C ASP A 128 -1.14 -12.73 -15.35
#